data_2b33d3368e2c4982c1d7970d2b6c6343
#
_entry.id   2b33d3368e2c4982c1d7970d2b6c6343
#
_cell.length_a   1.000
_cell.length_b   1.000
_cell.length_c   1.000
_cell.angle_alpha   90.00
_cell.angle_beta   90.00
_cell.angle_gamma   90.00
#
_symmetry.space_group_name_H-M   'P 1'
#
loop_
_entity.id
_entity.type
_entity.pdbx_description
1 polymer ?
#
loop_
_entity_poly.entity_id
_entity_poly.type
_entity_poly.pdbx_seq_one_letter_code
_entity_poly.pdbx_strand_id
1 'polypeptide(L)'
;MNEKEEIEEVEYKIEDAELNSESKEFMIKALEDDAAWVLAYASDKLFDDKDLMLKAVTKDGQLLYYASKNLRDDKDVVLAAVSNKGIIVK
;
A
#
# COMPACT_ATOMS: atom_id res chain seq x y z
N MET A 1 4.39 -11.35 31.12
CA MET A 1 4.34 -11.13 30.68
C MET A 1 4.22 -10.94 29.86
N ASN A 2 4.26 -10.96 29.55
CA ASN A 2 4.14 -10.65 28.91
C ASN A 2 3.95 -10.72 27.85
N GLU A 3 3.99 -10.90 27.62
CA GLU A 3 3.84 -11.33 26.59
C GLU A 3 3.22 -10.54 25.77
N LYS A 4 2.51 -9.92 26.11
CA LYS A 4 1.85 -9.14 25.44
C LYS A 4 2.67 -8.19 24.87
N GLU A 5 3.46 -7.91 25.39
CA GLU A 5 4.21 -6.99 24.90
C GLU A 5 4.94 -7.43 23.81
N GLU A 6 5.19 -8.54 23.78
CA GLU A 6 5.96 -8.97 22.74
C GLU A 6 5.26 -8.84 21.59
N ILE A 7 4.09 -8.60 21.61
CA ILE A 7 3.46 -8.65 20.50
C ILE A 7 3.48 -7.42 19.95
N GLU A 8 3.95 -6.53 20.23
CA GLU A 8 4.02 -5.48 19.54
C GLU A 8 3.37 -5.43 18.30
N GLU A 9 2.34 -5.98 18.03
CA GLU A 9 1.72 -5.97 16.83
C GLU A 9 1.29 -4.62 16.59
N VAL A 10 1.54 -4.04 15.51
CA VAL A 10 1.09 -2.75 15.13
C VAL A 10 -0.29 -2.89 14.65
N GLU A 11 -1.22 -2.25 15.29
CA GLU A 11 -2.55 -2.39 14.90
C GLU A 11 -2.99 -1.12 14.25
N TYR A 12 -3.47 -1.14 13.08
CA TYR A 12 -3.97 0.03 12.37
C TYR A 12 -5.49 0.09 12.49
N LYS A 13 -6.00 1.26 12.81
CA LYS A 13 -7.45 1.41 12.93
C LYS A 13 -7.97 2.29 11.84
N ILE A 14 -9.23 2.15 11.52
CA ILE A 14 -9.86 2.94 10.48
C ILE A 14 -9.72 4.42 10.79
N GLU A 15 -9.88 4.81 12.05
CA GLU A 15 -9.75 6.20 12.41
C GLU A 15 -8.38 6.73 12.09
N ASP A 16 -7.35 5.95 12.34
CA ASP A 16 -6.00 6.38 12.07
C ASP A 16 -5.78 6.51 10.57
N ALA A 17 -6.35 5.60 9.81
CA ALA A 17 -6.21 5.63 8.37
C ALA A 17 -6.88 6.88 7.80
N GLU A 18 -8.05 7.22 8.33
CA GLU A 18 -8.75 8.39 7.86
C GLU A 18 -8.02 9.69 8.22
N LEU A 19 -7.45 9.74 9.41
CA LEU A 19 -6.73 10.92 9.82
C LEU A 19 -5.43 11.09 9.07
N ASN A 20 -4.88 10.03 8.54
CA ASN A 20 -3.64 10.08 7.84
C ASN A 20 -3.77 9.85 6.35
N SER A 21 -4.94 10.13 5.81
CA SER A 21 -5.21 9.88 4.41
C SER A 21 -4.26 10.58 3.45
N GLU A 22 -3.64 11.67 3.88
CA GLU A 22 -2.71 12.34 3.00
C GLU A 22 -1.26 12.13 3.43
N SER A 23 -1.01 11.25 4.36
CA SER A 23 0.32 11.02 4.83
C SER A 23 0.98 9.89 4.07
N LYS A 24 1.91 10.21 3.19
CA LYS A 24 2.60 9.20 2.43
C LYS A 24 3.38 8.28 3.35
N GLU A 25 4.01 8.83 4.39
CA GLU A 25 4.77 8.02 5.31
C GLU A 25 3.92 7.03 6.06
N PHE A 26 2.72 7.45 6.44
CA PHE A 26 1.82 6.57 7.17
C PHE A 26 1.44 5.41 6.25
N MET A 27 1.15 5.70 4.99
CA MET A 27 0.75 4.66 4.06
C MET A 27 1.89 3.69 3.76
N ILE A 28 3.12 4.20 3.65
CA ILE A 28 4.25 3.34 3.39
C ILE A 28 4.48 2.43 4.59
N LYS A 29 4.36 2.98 5.81
CA LYS A 29 4.56 2.17 6.97
C LYS A 29 3.50 1.09 7.06
N ALA A 30 2.26 1.43 6.73
CA ALA A 30 1.19 0.45 6.77
C ALA A 30 1.47 -0.68 5.77
N LEU A 31 2.00 -0.34 4.60
CA LEU A 31 2.32 -1.37 3.63
C LEU A 31 3.43 -2.27 4.16
N GLU A 32 4.42 -1.71 4.84
CA GLU A 32 5.50 -2.49 5.37
C GLU A 32 5.03 -3.41 6.49
N ASP A 33 3.97 -3.02 7.18
CA ASP A 33 3.43 -3.81 8.26
C ASP A 33 2.32 -4.74 7.78
N ASP A 34 2.21 -4.91 6.47
CA ASP A 34 1.21 -5.77 5.88
C ASP A 34 -0.23 -5.32 6.14
N ALA A 35 -0.42 -4.06 6.36
CA ALA A 35 -1.75 -3.51 6.55
C ALA A 35 -2.18 -2.78 5.29
N ALA A 36 -2.09 -3.45 4.15
CA ALA A 36 -2.41 -2.83 2.88
C ALA A 36 -3.82 -2.28 2.80
N TRP A 37 -4.73 -2.77 3.63
CA TRP A 37 -6.09 -2.29 3.60
C TRP A 37 -6.17 -0.79 3.92
N VAL A 38 -5.16 -0.28 4.62
CA VAL A 38 -5.14 1.12 4.97
C VAL A 38 -5.05 1.99 3.73
N LEU A 39 -4.48 1.46 2.65
CA LEU A 39 -4.30 2.21 1.43
C LEU A 39 -5.65 2.64 0.84
N ALA A 40 -6.70 1.90 1.12
CA ALA A 40 -8.01 2.26 0.60
C ALA A 40 -8.48 3.60 1.14
N TYR A 41 -7.86 4.08 2.22
CA TYR A 41 -8.25 5.34 2.82
C TYR A 41 -7.34 6.49 2.38
N ALA A 42 -6.36 6.24 1.51
CA ALA A 42 -5.45 7.28 1.06
C ALA A 42 -6.16 8.26 0.14
N SER A 43 -5.66 9.48 0.10
CA SER A 43 -6.27 10.47 -0.75
C SER A 43 -5.87 10.25 -2.19
N ASP A 44 -6.58 10.84 -3.11
CA ASP A 44 -6.29 10.68 -4.51
C ASP A 44 -4.89 11.15 -4.85
N LYS A 45 -4.37 12.11 -4.15
CA LYS A 45 -3.05 12.57 -4.42
C LYS A 45 -2.06 11.47 -4.21
N LEU A 46 -2.26 10.62 -3.21
CA LEU A 46 -1.34 9.56 -2.94
C LEU A 46 -1.46 8.44 -3.96
N PHE A 47 -2.64 8.27 -4.56
CA PHE A 47 -2.80 7.25 -5.57
C PHE A 47 -2.05 7.66 -6.86
N ASP A 48 -1.67 8.93 -6.96
CA ASP A 48 -0.92 9.39 -8.11
C ASP A 48 0.56 9.56 -7.75
N ASP A 49 0.97 9.10 -6.59
CA ASP A 49 2.35 9.20 -6.14
C ASP A 49 3.08 7.95 -6.59
N LYS A 50 3.97 8.09 -7.57
CA LYS A 50 4.61 6.93 -8.16
C LYS A 50 5.43 6.14 -7.15
N ASP A 51 6.14 6.82 -6.27
CA ASP A 51 6.97 6.13 -5.30
C ASP A 51 6.12 5.28 -4.37
N LEU A 52 5.00 5.82 -3.90
CA LEU A 52 4.13 5.08 -3.02
C LEU A 52 3.52 3.90 -3.76
N MET A 53 3.04 4.13 -4.98
CA MET A 53 2.38 3.06 -5.71
C MET A 53 3.36 1.98 -6.16
N LEU A 54 4.63 2.33 -6.39
CA LEU A 54 5.61 1.33 -6.71
C LEU A 54 5.81 0.43 -5.49
N LYS A 55 5.83 1.00 -4.30
CA LYS A 55 5.99 0.20 -3.11
C LYS A 55 4.76 -0.67 -2.89
N ALA A 56 3.60 -0.12 -3.16
CA ALA A 56 2.36 -0.86 -2.95
C ALA A 56 2.29 -2.07 -3.88
N VAL A 57 2.53 -1.86 -5.18
CA VAL A 57 2.38 -2.96 -6.13
C VAL A 57 3.49 -3.99 -5.99
N THR A 58 4.62 -3.58 -5.41
CA THR A 58 5.68 -4.53 -5.17
C THR A 58 5.28 -5.48 -4.04
N LYS A 59 4.48 -4.98 -3.09
CA LYS A 59 4.01 -5.83 -2.01
C LYS A 59 2.88 -6.71 -2.52
N ASP A 60 1.99 -6.16 -3.34
CA ASP A 60 0.85 -6.90 -3.82
C ASP A 60 0.47 -6.28 -5.15
N GLY A 61 0.71 -6.98 -6.23
CA GLY A 61 0.43 -6.47 -7.56
C GLY A 61 -1.01 -6.03 -7.76
N GLN A 62 -1.93 -6.61 -7.01
CA GLN A 62 -3.32 -6.24 -7.18
C GLN A 62 -3.59 -4.83 -6.71
N LEU A 63 -2.69 -4.24 -5.91
CA LEU A 63 -2.91 -2.89 -5.45
C LEU A 63 -2.79 -1.87 -6.58
N LEU A 64 -2.38 -2.32 -7.78
CA LEU A 64 -2.35 -1.46 -8.93
C LEU A 64 -3.76 -0.90 -9.16
N TYR A 65 -4.77 -1.61 -8.71
CA TYR A 65 -6.14 -1.18 -8.84
C TYR A 65 -6.36 0.19 -8.20
N TYR A 66 -5.60 0.53 -7.15
CA TYR A 66 -5.77 1.82 -6.51
C TYR A 66 -5.01 2.95 -7.20
N ALA A 67 -4.09 2.65 -8.09
CA ALA A 67 -3.27 3.68 -8.71
C ALA A 67 -4.10 4.60 -9.58
N SER A 68 -3.65 5.83 -9.74
CA SER A 68 -4.32 6.77 -10.59
C SER A 68 -4.21 6.27 -12.02
N LYS A 69 -5.00 6.83 -12.92
CA LYS A 69 -4.96 6.41 -14.29
C LYS A 69 -3.58 6.60 -14.86
N ASN A 70 -2.89 7.69 -14.50
CA ASN A 70 -1.55 7.92 -14.98
C ASN A 70 -0.62 6.81 -14.58
N LEU A 71 -0.72 6.34 -13.34
CA LEU A 71 0.18 5.32 -12.87
C LEU A 71 -0.22 3.93 -13.35
N ARG A 72 -1.49 3.74 -13.63
CA ARG A 72 -1.90 2.45 -14.18
C ARG A 72 -1.37 2.28 -15.61
N ASP A 73 -1.02 3.41 -16.25
CA ASP A 73 -0.45 3.35 -17.57
C ASP A 73 1.05 3.52 -17.51
N ASP A 74 1.64 3.64 -16.32
CA ASP A 74 3.06 3.86 -16.19
C ASP A 74 3.78 2.52 -16.29
N LYS A 75 4.70 2.41 -17.26
CA LYS A 75 5.37 1.17 -17.50
C LYS A 75 6.07 0.61 -16.28
N ASP A 76 6.74 1.45 -15.48
CA ASP A 76 7.46 0.95 -14.34
C ASP A 76 6.52 0.38 -13.30
N VAL A 77 5.39 1.05 -13.09
CA VAL A 77 4.43 0.61 -12.09
C VAL A 77 3.78 -0.69 -12.55
N VAL A 78 3.44 -0.76 -13.83
CA VAL A 78 2.80 -1.97 -14.34
C VAL A 78 3.77 -3.15 -14.31
N LEU A 79 5.04 -2.92 -14.64
CA LEU A 79 6.01 -3.99 -14.60
C LEU A 79 6.21 -4.47 -13.18
N ALA A 80 6.23 -3.57 -12.21
CA ALA A 80 6.39 -3.97 -10.82
C ALA A 80 5.20 -4.80 -10.38
N ALA A 81 4.01 -4.42 -10.82
CA ALA A 81 2.81 -5.14 -10.42
C ALA A 81 2.79 -6.54 -10.99
N VAL A 82 3.12 -6.70 -12.29
CA VAL A 82 3.05 -8.02 -12.88
C VAL A 82 4.21 -8.90 -12.45
N SER A 83 5.30 -8.29 -11.99
CA SER A 83 6.40 -9.10 -11.55
C SER A 83 6.11 -9.69 -10.19
N ASN A 84 5.13 -9.19 -9.52
CA ASN A 84 4.78 -9.65 -8.23
C ASN A 84 3.96 -10.83 -8.50
N LYS A 85 4.49 -11.89 -8.31
CA LYS A 85 3.92 -13.03 -8.64
C LYS A 85 2.58 -13.24 -8.68
N GLY A 86 1.99 -12.92 -7.97
CA GLY A 86 0.71 -13.33 -7.95
C GLY A 86 -0.05 -13.19 -9.13
N ILE A 87 0.20 -12.35 -9.88
CA ILE A 87 -0.58 -12.16 -10.92
C ILE A 87 -0.50 -12.99 -11.98
N ILE A 88 0.29 -13.40 -12.22
CA ILE A 88 0.35 -14.16 -13.33
C ILE A 88 -0.02 -15.21 -13.49
N VAL A 89 -0.16 -15.59 -13.72
CA VAL A 89 -0.39 -16.45 -14.02
C VAL A 89 -0.21 -17.23 -14.75
N LYS A 90 -0.16 -17.59 -15.02
CA LYS A 90 0.00 -18.23 -15.65
C LYS A 90 -0.18 -18.59 -16.12
#